data_c8cc307f44c28eeaaeb5a930983b7dc4
#
_entry.id   c8cc307f44c28eeaaeb5a930983b7dc4
#
_cell.length_a   1.000
_cell.length_b   1.000
_cell.length_c   1.000
_cell.angle_alpha   90.00
_cell.angle_beta   90.00
_cell.angle_gamma   90.00
#
_symmetry.space_group_name_H-M   'P 1'
#
loop_
_entity.id
_entity.type
_entity.pdbx_description
1 polymer ?
#
loop_
_entity_poly.entity_id
_entity_poly.type
_entity_poly.pdbx_seq_one_letter_code
_entity_poly.pdbx_strand_id
1 'polypeptide(L)'
;MLENIGTNLISSGIWFLIGIFAANYRRIGLFVKSLIHWSEDIRFSIAYLYKIKIDDKYLLIKGSKIEQLQPVGGVYKVCSSFSTIERKLNIIFENERGFYEKEDLRFCIKGKNISKVLNWFDSRKNREVAVYREFYEEIIKNNILPIEVLSSMRIEFLKQIKPKMAYSKHFKKNEILLFDIYEIHL
;
A
#
# COMPACT_ATOMS: atom_id res chain seq x y z
N MET A 1 -51.16 -8.10 -0.30
CA MET A 1 -50.07 -9.08 -0.30
C MET A 1 -48.91 -8.69 -1.22
N LEU A 2 -49.20 -8.33 -2.47
CA LEU A 2 -48.19 -7.92 -3.48
C LEU A 2 -47.49 -6.59 -3.11
N GLU A 3 -48.17 -5.61 -2.52
CA GLU A 3 -47.57 -4.34 -2.07
C GLU A 3 -46.52 -4.52 -0.99
N ASN A 4 -46.73 -5.45 -0.06
CA ASN A 4 -45.74 -5.71 1.03
C ASN A 4 -44.47 -6.42 0.49
N ILE A 5 -44.59 -7.19 -0.58
CA ILE A 5 -43.44 -7.84 -1.23
C ILE A 5 -42.60 -6.79 -1.97
N GLY A 6 -43.27 -5.86 -2.67
CA GLY A 6 -42.58 -4.77 -3.36
C GLY A 6 -41.81 -3.83 -2.41
N THR A 7 -42.42 -3.43 -1.33
CA THR A 7 -41.77 -2.56 -0.30
C THR A 7 -40.60 -3.27 0.38
N ASN A 8 -40.70 -4.55 0.69
CA ASN A 8 -39.62 -5.32 1.29
C ASN A 8 -38.43 -5.50 0.32
N LEU A 9 -38.67 -5.73 -0.97
CA LEU A 9 -37.61 -5.80 -1.99
C LEU A 9 -36.88 -4.48 -2.18
N ILE A 10 -37.62 -3.36 -2.21
CA ILE A 10 -37.05 -2.02 -2.32
C ILE A 10 -36.19 -1.70 -1.07
N SER A 11 -36.72 -1.98 0.13
CA SER A 11 -35.99 -1.77 1.38
C SER A 11 -34.71 -2.61 1.44
N SER A 12 -34.77 -3.88 1.06
CA SER A 12 -33.59 -4.77 1.01
C SER A 12 -32.55 -4.27 0.01
N GLY A 13 -32.99 -3.77 -1.15
CA GLY A 13 -32.11 -3.16 -2.16
C GLY A 13 -31.41 -1.91 -1.64
N ILE A 14 -32.12 -1.04 -0.91
CA ILE A 14 -31.56 0.17 -0.31
C ILE A 14 -30.52 -0.20 0.76
N TRP A 15 -30.80 -1.13 1.66
CA TRP A 15 -29.85 -1.58 2.68
C TRP A 15 -28.62 -2.24 2.08
N PHE A 16 -28.78 -3.01 1.00
CA PHE A 16 -27.67 -3.60 0.27
C PHE A 16 -26.75 -2.52 -0.34
N LEU A 17 -27.33 -1.48 -0.97
CA LEU A 17 -26.57 -0.37 -1.52
C LEU A 17 -25.83 0.41 -0.41
N ILE A 18 -26.52 0.71 0.70
CA ILE A 18 -25.90 1.35 1.87
C ILE A 18 -24.70 0.52 2.38
N GLY A 19 -24.85 -0.80 2.45
CA GLY A 19 -23.77 -1.71 2.83
C GLY A 19 -22.56 -1.64 1.88
N ILE A 20 -22.80 -1.61 0.56
CA ILE A 20 -21.74 -1.44 -0.44
C ILE A 20 -21.05 -0.07 -0.27
N PHE A 21 -21.81 1.00 -0.10
CA PHE A 21 -21.24 2.34 0.14
C PHE A 21 -20.44 2.39 1.42
N ALA A 22 -20.95 1.86 2.53
CA ALA A 22 -20.28 1.80 3.82
C ALA A 22 -18.97 0.97 3.75
N ALA A 23 -18.97 -0.14 3.01
CA ALA A 23 -17.77 -0.96 2.82
C ALA A 23 -16.70 -0.27 1.93
N ASN A 24 -17.13 0.57 0.98
CA ASN A 24 -16.26 1.13 -0.06
C ASN A 24 -16.09 2.66 0.04
N TYR A 25 -16.58 3.33 1.08
CA TYR A 25 -16.61 4.79 1.15
C TYR A 25 -15.25 5.47 0.91
N ARG A 26 -14.15 4.84 1.35
CA ARG A 26 -12.80 5.40 1.13
C ARG A 26 -12.36 5.29 -0.33
N ARG A 27 -12.68 4.18 -1.01
CA ARG A 27 -12.44 4.03 -2.46
C ARG A 27 -13.27 5.00 -3.27
N ILE A 28 -14.54 5.17 -2.91
CA ILE A 28 -15.43 6.16 -3.51
C ILE A 28 -14.88 7.56 -3.29
N GLY A 29 -14.43 7.88 -2.08
CA GLY A 29 -13.78 9.16 -1.77
C GLY A 29 -12.51 9.41 -2.58
N LEU A 30 -11.67 8.39 -2.79
CA LEU A 30 -10.50 8.50 -3.67
C LEU A 30 -10.89 8.66 -5.14
N PHE A 31 -11.94 7.99 -5.59
CA PHE A 31 -12.47 8.15 -6.95
C PHE A 31 -12.95 9.59 -7.17
N VAL A 32 -13.73 10.15 -6.25
CA VAL A 32 -14.17 11.55 -6.33
C VAL A 32 -12.95 12.50 -6.35
N LYS A 33 -11.97 12.29 -5.49
CA LYS A 33 -10.72 13.05 -5.50
C LYS A 33 -9.95 12.91 -6.81
N SER A 34 -9.97 11.73 -7.43
CA SER A 34 -9.34 11.52 -8.74
C SER A 34 -9.98 12.36 -9.85
N LEU A 35 -11.27 12.63 -9.76
CA LEU A 35 -11.97 13.52 -10.69
C LEU A 35 -11.64 15.00 -10.42
N ILE A 36 -11.55 15.41 -9.16
CA ILE A 36 -11.18 16.78 -8.77
C ILE A 36 -9.75 17.09 -9.19
N HIS A 37 -8.81 16.18 -8.94
CA HIS A 37 -7.38 16.33 -9.23
C HIS A 37 -6.96 15.66 -10.56
N TRP A 38 -7.85 15.63 -11.55
CA TRP A 38 -7.73 14.85 -12.79
C TRP A 38 -6.38 14.99 -13.51
N SER A 39 -5.88 16.22 -13.65
CA SER A 39 -4.65 16.54 -14.37
C SER A 39 -3.44 16.74 -13.46
N GLU A 40 -3.61 16.74 -12.15
CA GLU A 40 -2.53 16.93 -11.19
C GLU A 40 -1.66 15.69 -11.07
N ASP A 41 -0.38 15.90 -10.74
CA ASP A 41 0.55 14.83 -10.41
C ASP A 41 0.38 14.42 -8.94
N ILE A 42 -0.07 13.19 -8.75
CA ILE A 42 -0.27 12.59 -7.44
C ILE A 42 0.87 11.60 -7.16
N ARG A 43 1.55 11.81 -6.04
CA ARG A 43 2.60 10.93 -5.58
C ARG A 43 2.03 9.65 -4.97
N PHE A 44 2.60 8.51 -5.31
CA PHE A 44 2.35 7.22 -4.67
C PHE A 44 3.62 6.72 -3.97
N SER A 45 3.45 6.17 -2.77
CA SER A 45 4.46 5.36 -2.12
C SER A 45 3.78 4.12 -1.54
N ILE A 46 4.20 2.96 -2.00
CA ILE A 46 3.58 1.68 -1.65
C ILE A 46 4.61 0.81 -0.95
N ALA A 47 4.38 0.55 0.34
CA ALA A 47 5.33 -0.11 1.20
C ALA A 47 4.65 -1.21 2.03
N TYR A 48 5.46 -2.03 2.67
CA TYR A 48 5.01 -2.96 3.70
C TYR A 48 5.81 -2.76 4.98
N LEU A 49 5.16 -3.04 6.10
CA LEU A 49 5.74 -2.89 7.43
C LEU A 49 5.56 -4.19 8.20
N TYR A 50 6.56 -4.53 9.00
CA TYR A 50 6.51 -5.71 9.87
C TYR A 50 6.17 -5.32 11.30
N LYS A 51 5.25 -6.06 11.87
CA LYS A 51 4.99 -6.11 13.29
C LYS A 51 5.73 -7.34 13.83
N ILE A 52 6.92 -7.12 14.38
CA ILE A 52 7.76 -8.16 14.96
C ILE A 52 7.63 -8.06 16.47
N LYS A 53 7.13 -9.11 17.11
CA LYS A 53 7.02 -9.21 18.56
C LYS A 53 8.09 -10.17 19.08
N ILE A 54 8.91 -9.69 20.02
CA ILE A 54 9.91 -10.47 20.75
C ILE A 54 9.55 -10.34 22.22
N ASP A 55 9.22 -11.44 22.86
CA ASP A 55 8.57 -11.45 24.17
C ASP A 55 7.33 -10.55 24.18
N ASP A 56 7.28 -9.55 25.04
CA ASP A 56 6.16 -8.59 25.12
C ASP A 56 6.47 -7.23 24.49
N LYS A 57 7.57 -7.12 23.72
CA LYS A 57 8.01 -5.87 23.10
C LYS A 57 7.95 -5.94 21.58
N TYR A 58 7.84 -4.78 20.94
CA TYR A 58 7.93 -4.67 19.48
C TYR A 58 9.33 -4.26 19.07
N LEU A 59 9.88 -4.96 18.06
CA LEU A 59 11.12 -4.60 17.44
C LEU A 59 10.93 -3.36 16.55
N LEU A 60 11.69 -2.32 16.85
CA LEU A 60 11.78 -1.10 16.05
C LEU A 60 13.23 -0.86 15.68
N ILE A 61 13.48 -0.31 14.50
CA ILE A 61 14.81 0.09 14.04
C ILE A 61 14.90 1.62 13.98
N LYS A 62 16.12 2.15 14.07
CA LYS A 62 16.36 3.57 13.84
C LYS A 62 16.22 3.86 12.34
N GLY A 63 15.38 4.82 11.98
CA GLY A 63 15.20 5.23 10.59
C GLY A 63 16.49 5.82 10.01
N SER A 64 16.80 5.46 8.76
CA SER A 64 17.99 5.97 8.06
C SER A 64 17.86 7.44 7.64
N LYS A 65 16.63 7.94 7.43
CA LYS A 65 16.36 9.29 6.95
C LYS A 65 15.85 10.24 8.03
N ILE A 66 15.18 9.72 9.03
CA ILE A 66 14.62 10.48 10.14
C ILE A 66 15.05 9.78 11.41
N GLU A 67 15.64 10.52 12.35
CA GLU A 67 16.08 9.98 13.64
C GLU A 67 14.90 9.63 14.55
N GLN A 68 14.13 8.64 14.15
CA GLN A 68 13.03 8.10 14.94
C GLN A 68 13.04 6.58 14.88
N LEU A 69 12.52 5.95 15.91
CA LEU A 69 12.25 4.51 15.90
C LEU A 69 11.05 4.24 15.00
N GLN A 70 11.21 3.28 14.10
CA GLN A 70 10.17 2.89 13.15
C GLN A 70 10.09 1.37 13.01
N PRO A 71 8.92 0.82 12.64
CA PRO A 71 8.83 -0.59 12.26
C PRO A 71 9.78 -0.92 11.11
N VAL A 72 10.31 -2.12 11.12
CA VAL A 72 11.05 -2.66 9.96
C VAL A 72 10.09 -2.77 8.78
N GLY A 73 10.56 -2.48 7.59
CA GLY A 73 9.76 -2.59 6.38
C GLY A 73 10.45 -1.98 5.20
N GLY A 74 9.84 -2.13 4.04
CA GLY A 74 10.41 -1.64 2.80
C GLY A 74 9.36 -1.25 1.78
N VAL A 75 9.83 -0.77 0.65
CA VAL A 75 9.00 -0.42 -0.48
C VAL A 75 8.90 -1.61 -1.41
N TYR A 76 7.70 -1.92 -1.87
CA TYR A 76 7.52 -2.94 -2.89
C TYR A 76 8.27 -2.58 -4.16
N LYS A 77 8.78 -3.58 -4.87
CA LYS A 77 9.41 -3.44 -6.17
C LYS A 77 8.49 -3.89 -7.31
N VAL A 78 8.69 -3.30 -8.48
CA VAL A 78 8.08 -3.79 -9.72
C VAL A 78 8.93 -4.88 -10.34
N CYS A 79 8.27 -5.78 -11.09
CA CYS A 79 8.95 -6.75 -11.94
C CYS A 79 9.20 -6.15 -13.33
N SER A 80 10.11 -6.76 -14.10
CA SER A 80 10.42 -6.34 -15.49
C SER A 80 9.19 -6.25 -16.41
N SER A 81 8.17 -7.09 -16.16
CA SER A 81 6.91 -7.09 -16.90
C SER A 81 6.01 -5.87 -16.62
N PHE A 82 6.39 -4.98 -15.70
CA PHE A 82 5.63 -3.79 -15.35
C PHE A 82 5.64 -2.71 -16.44
N SER A 83 6.59 -2.72 -17.35
CA SER A 83 6.78 -1.69 -18.39
C SER A 83 5.53 -1.36 -19.21
N THR A 84 4.65 -2.34 -19.41
CA THR A 84 3.36 -2.13 -20.11
C THR A 84 2.40 -1.28 -19.28
N ILE A 85 2.34 -1.51 -17.96
CA ILE A 85 1.51 -0.74 -17.02
C ILE A 85 2.07 0.67 -16.87
N GLU A 86 3.38 0.81 -16.74
CA GLU A 86 4.10 2.08 -16.65
C GLU A 86 3.72 3.00 -17.81
N ARG A 87 3.85 2.52 -19.05
CA ARG A 87 3.47 3.28 -20.25
C ARG A 87 1.98 3.60 -20.31
N LYS A 88 1.10 2.63 -20.02
CA LYS A 88 -0.35 2.80 -20.05
C LYS A 88 -0.86 3.86 -19.07
N LEU A 89 -0.24 3.97 -17.90
CA LEU A 89 -0.64 4.88 -16.84
C LEU A 89 0.20 6.15 -16.77
N ASN A 90 1.22 6.29 -17.66
CA ASN A 90 2.21 7.36 -17.64
C ASN A 90 2.81 7.52 -16.23
N ILE A 91 3.34 6.42 -15.70
CA ILE A 91 3.98 6.39 -14.38
C ILE A 91 5.36 7.04 -14.51
N ILE A 92 5.67 7.94 -13.58
CA ILE A 92 6.98 8.60 -13.49
C ILE A 92 7.58 8.20 -12.15
N PHE A 93 8.57 7.31 -12.18
CA PHE A 93 9.29 6.90 -10.98
C PHE A 93 10.08 8.05 -10.36
N GLU A 94 10.20 8.06 -9.04
CA GLU A 94 11.02 9.02 -8.32
C GLU A 94 12.50 8.61 -8.42
N ASN A 95 13.26 9.35 -9.22
CA ASN A 95 14.71 9.21 -9.35
C ASN A 95 15.43 10.30 -8.54
N GLU A 96 15.11 10.45 -7.26
CA GLU A 96 15.76 11.46 -6.45
C GLU A 96 17.18 11.02 -6.04
N ARG A 97 18.17 11.50 -6.82
CA ARG A 97 19.60 11.60 -6.43
C ARG A 97 20.23 10.33 -5.83
N GLY A 98 19.87 9.15 -6.32
CA GLY A 98 20.46 7.90 -5.85
C GLY A 98 19.93 7.38 -4.50
N PHE A 99 18.89 8.02 -3.93
CA PHE A 99 18.27 7.59 -2.66
C PHE A 99 17.20 6.51 -2.81
N TYR A 100 16.68 6.31 -4.02
CA TYR A 100 15.67 5.31 -4.30
C TYR A 100 16.16 4.32 -5.35
N GLU A 101 15.84 3.06 -5.16
CA GLU A 101 16.10 2.06 -6.18
C GLU A 101 15.12 2.28 -7.36
N LYS A 102 15.61 2.04 -8.57
CA LYS A 102 14.86 2.31 -9.80
C LYS A 102 13.53 1.55 -9.87
N GLU A 103 13.41 0.46 -9.16
CA GLU A 103 12.25 -0.45 -9.19
C GLU A 103 11.29 -0.24 -8.02
N ASP A 104 11.61 0.68 -7.11
CA ASP A 104 10.77 1.00 -5.94
C ASP A 104 9.41 1.55 -6.38
N LEU A 105 8.33 1.10 -5.73
CA LEU A 105 6.98 1.63 -5.95
C LEU A 105 6.80 3.00 -5.31
N ARG A 106 7.66 3.94 -5.73
CA ARG A 106 7.59 5.37 -5.46
C ARG A 106 7.55 6.12 -6.78
N PHE A 107 6.41 6.72 -7.08
CA PHE A 107 6.19 7.30 -8.40
C PHE A 107 5.10 8.37 -8.38
N CYS A 108 5.02 9.15 -9.44
CA CYS A 108 3.93 10.09 -9.70
C CYS A 108 3.06 9.62 -10.87
N ILE A 109 1.77 9.88 -10.78
CA ILE A 109 0.79 9.66 -11.85
C ILE A 109 -0.20 10.82 -11.92
N LYS A 110 -0.89 10.96 -13.05
CA LYS A 110 -2.05 11.86 -13.11
C LYS A 110 -3.21 11.34 -12.27
N GLY A 111 -3.91 12.25 -11.58
CA GLY A 111 -5.01 11.92 -10.67
C GLY A 111 -6.07 11.00 -11.26
N LYS A 112 -6.41 11.17 -12.57
CA LYS A 112 -7.32 10.29 -13.32
C LYS A 112 -6.95 8.79 -13.29
N ASN A 113 -5.71 8.45 -12.96
CA ASN A 113 -5.22 7.08 -12.94
C ASN A 113 -5.19 6.45 -11.55
N ILE A 114 -5.57 7.17 -10.49
CA ILE A 114 -5.54 6.67 -9.09
C ILE A 114 -6.24 5.30 -8.96
N SER A 115 -7.50 5.21 -9.40
CA SER A 115 -8.25 3.95 -9.28
C SER A 115 -7.64 2.80 -10.07
N LYS A 116 -7.02 3.11 -11.23
CA LYS A 116 -6.35 2.10 -12.06
C LYS A 116 -5.10 1.55 -11.37
N VAL A 117 -4.32 2.42 -10.72
CA VAL A 117 -3.14 2.02 -9.94
C VAL A 117 -3.54 1.16 -8.75
N LEU A 118 -4.57 1.55 -7.99
CA LEU A 118 -5.05 0.77 -6.86
C LEU A 118 -5.54 -0.63 -7.30
N ASN A 119 -6.32 -0.70 -8.37
CA ASN A 119 -6.80 -1.98 -8.91
C ASN A 119 -5.65 -2.86 -9.43
N TRP A 120 -4.65 -2.23 -10.10
CA TRP A 120 -3.45 -2.95 -10.50
C TRP A 120 -2.69 -3.50 -9.29
N PHE A 121 -2.47 -2.70 -8.28
CA PHE A 121 -1.75 -3.13 -7.08
C PHE A 121 -2.45 -4.32 -6.39
N ASP A 122 -3.77 -4.27 -6.27
CA ASP A 122 -4.58 -5.35 -5.68
C ASP A 122 -4.56 -6.63 -6.53
N SER A 123 -4.31 -6.53 -7.84
CA SER A 123 -4.19 -7.69 -8.73
C SER A 123 -2.96 -8.55 -8.45
N ARG A 124 -1.98 -8.04 -7.69
CA ARG A 124 -0.70 -8.67 -7.36
C ARG A 124 0.17 -9.10 -8.56
N LYS A 125 -0.14 -8.57 -9.76
CA LYS A 125 0.60 -8.87 -10.99
C LYS A 125 1.69 -7.84 -11.26
N ASN A 126 2.80 -8.28 -11.86
CA ASN A 126 3.90 -7.41 -12.31
C ASN A 126 4.63 -6.65 -11.19
N ARG A 127 4.50 -7.11 -9.96
CA ARG A 127 5.18 -6.55 -8.78
C ARG A 127 5.63 -7.62 -7.82
N GLU A 128 6.52 -7.27 -6.93
CA GLU A 128 6.90 -8.10 -5.79
C GLU A 128 5.67 -8.48 -4.96
N VAL A 129 5.58 -9.75 -4.60
CA VAL A 129 4.52 -10.28 -3.73
C VAL A 129 5.12 -10.85 -2.45
N ALA A 130 6.33 -11.41 -2.54
CA ALA A 130 7.07 -11.90 -1.39
C ALA A 130 7.64 -10.73 -0.59
N VAL A 131 7.49 -10.78 0.72
CA VAL A 131 7.94 -9.70 1.61
C VAL A 131 9.19 -10.07 2.42
N TYR A 132 9.87 -11.17 2.05
CA TYR A 132 11.06 -11.65 2.77
C TYR A 132 12.31 -10.79 2.57
N ARG A 133 12.43 -10.09 1.45
CA ARG A 133 13.63 -9.37 1.05
C ARG A 133 14.07 -8.35 2.10
N GLU A 134 13.21 -7.43 2.47
CA GLU A 134 13.53 -6.39 3.45
C GLU A 134 13.78 -6.97 4.86
N PHE A 135 13.08 -8.05 5.22
CA PHE A 135 13.38 -8.73 6.48
C PHE A 135 14.82 -9.25 6.50
N TYR A 136 15.25 -9.88 5.40
CA TYR A 136 16.61 -10.33 5.27
C TYR A 136 17.61 -9.18 5.27
N GLU A 137 17.37 -8.14 4.47
CA GLU A 137 18.27 -7.00 4.30
C GLU A 137 18.40 -6.16 5.59
N GLU A 138 17.29 -5.88 6.27
CA GLU A 138 17.27 -4.99 7.43
C GLU A 138 17.54 -5.72 8.76
N ILE A 139 17.22 -6.99 8.88
CA ILE A 139 17.29 -7.73 10.14
C ILE A 139 18.44 -8.74 10.13
N ILE A 140 18.46 -9.64 9.15
CA ILE A 140 19.44 -10.75 9.13
C ILE A 140 20.81 -10.23 8.72
N LYS A 141 20.91 -9.50 7.62
CA LYS A 141 22.17 -8.96 7.09
C LYS A 141 22.83 -7.97 8.06
N ASN A 142 22.05 -7.27 8.85
CA ASN A 142 22.53 -6.36 9.88
C ASN A 142 22.77 -7.05 11.25
N ASN A 143 22.69 -8.39 11.32
CA ASN A 143 22.91 -9.19 12.51
C ASN A 143 22.01 -8.80 13.71
N ILE A 144 20.79 -8.30 13.45
CA ILE A 144 19.81 -7.99 14.50
C ILE A 144 19.19 -9.29 15.03
N LEU A 145 18.90 -10.24 14.12
CA LEU A 145 18.48 -11.61 14.45
C LEU A 145 19.38 -12.61 13.71
N PRO A 146 19.60 -13.81 14.27
CA PRO A 146 20.36 -14.85 13.63
C PRO A 146 19.66 -15.43 12.41
N ILE A 147 20.42 -15.96 11.43
CA ILE A 147 19.87 -16.48 10.18
C ILE A 147 18.96 -17.68 10.38
N GLU A 148 19.15 -18.45 11.44
CA GLU A 148 18.36 -19.62 11.79
C GLU A 148 16.88 -19.30 11.96
N VAL A 149 16.56 -18.05 12.33
CA VAL A 149 15.18 -17.54 12.44
C VAL A 149 14.40 -17.72 11.15
N LEU A 150 15.05 -17.65 9.98
CA LEU A 150 14.40 -17.81 8.69
C LEU A 150 13.75 -19.19 8.50
N SER A 151 14.26 -20.21 9.17
CA SER A 151 13.73 -21.59 9.07
C SER A 151 12.45 -21.82 9.89
N SER A 152 12.24 -21.03 10.94
CA SER A 152 11.11 -21.15 11.87
C SER A 152 10.10 -20.03 11.75
N MET A 153 10.48 -18.89 11.18
CA MET A 153 9.60 -17.74 11.12
C MET A 153 8.41 -17.95 10.17
N ARG A 154 7.27 -17.41 10.59
CA ARG A 154 6.07 -17.32 9.78
C ARG A 154 5.69 -15.87 9.56
N ILE A 155 5.46 -15.48 8.30
CA ILE A 155 4.98 -14.13 7.93
C ILE A 155 3.50 -14.24 7.60
N GLU A 156 2.68 -13.47 8.29
CA GLU A 156 1.24 -13.44 8.11
C GLU A 156 0.77 -12.04 7.72
N PHE A 157 -0.06 -11.95 6.66
CA PHE A 157 -0.69 -10.68 6.29
C PHE A 157 -1.74 -10.31 7.33
N LEU A 158 -1.53 -9.20 8.03
CA LEU A 158 -2.43 -8.74 9.06
C LEU A 158 -3.54 -7.84 8.48
N LYS A 159 -3.16 -6.80 7.77
CA LYS A 159 -4.10 -5.84 7.16
C LYS A 159 -3.40 -4.91 6.18
N GLN A 160 -4.18 -4.32 5.29
CA GLN A 160 -3.78 -3.14 4.51
C GLN A 160 -4.32 -1.88 5.17
N ILE A 161 -3.47 -0.88 5.36
CA ILE A 161 -3.91 0.46 5.74
C ILE A 161 -4.57 1.08 4.51
N LYS A 162 -5.87 1.34 4.61
CA LYS A 162 -6.66 1.89 3.50
C LYS A 162 -6.07 3.23 3.03
N PRO A 163 -5.75 3.37 1.75
CA PRO A 163 -5.10 4.56 1.24
C PRO A 163 -5.98 5.81 1.42
N LYS A 164 -5.32 6.94 1.69
CA LYS A 164 -5.93 8.26 1.81
C LYS A 164 -5.05 9.26 1.08
N MET A 165 -5.65 10.13 0.28
CA MET A 165 -4.94 11.25 -0.31
C MET A 165 -4.78 12.36 0.72
N ALA A 166 -3.54 12.82 0.90
CA ALA A 166 -3.18 13.95 1.76
C ALA A 166 -2.11 14.81 1.08
N TYR A 167 -2.04 16.08 1.41
CA TYR A 167 -0.98 16.96 0.92
C TYR A 167 0.32 16.74 1.71
N SER A 168 1.39 16.43 1.03
CA SER A 168 2.72 16.31 1.60
C SER A 168 3.46 17.65 1.55
N LYS A 169 3.78 18.20 2.71
CA LYS A 169 4.58 19.42 2.80
C LYS A 169 6.01 19.22 2.28
N HIS A 170 6.55 18.02 2.48
CA HIS A 170 7.91 17.66 2.05
C HIS A 170 8.02 17.61 0.53
N PHE A 171 7.12 16.88 -0.13
CA PHE A 171 7.11 16.74 -1.59
C PHE A 171 6.35 17.86 -2.31
N LYS A 172 5.66 18.74 -1.57
CA LYS A 172 4.82 19.84 -2.12
C LYS A 172 3.78 19.33 -3.14
N LYS A 173 3.23 18.14 -2.92
CA LYS A 173 2.26 17.46 -3.78
C LYS A 173 1.23 16.71 -2.95
N ASN A 174 0.08 16.44 -3.56
CA ASN A 174 -0.84 15.44 -3.02
C ASN A 174 -0.20 14.05 -3.12
N GLU A 175 -0.28 13.28 -2.04
CA GLU A 175 0.26 11.92 -2.01
C GLU A 175 -0.73 10.89 -1.49
N ILE A 176 -0.55 9.67 -1.93
CA ILE A 176 -1.24 8.48 -1.44
C ILE A 176 -0.20 7.51 -0.93
N LEU A 177 -0.26 7.23 0.37
CA LEU A 177 0.55 6.22 1.03
C LEU A 177 -0.30 4.96 1.20
N LEU A 178 0.25 3.83 0.78
CA LEU A 178 -0.38 2.52 0.93
C LEU A 178 0.58 1.62 1.70
N PHE A 179 0.11 1.07 2.81
CA PHE A 179 0.90 0.17 3.64
C PHE A 179 0.19 -1.16 3.83
N ASP A 180 0.88 -2.25 3.50
CA ASP A 180 0.51 -3.59 3.92
C ASP A 180 1.25 -3.90 5.24
N ILE A 181 0.52 -4.37 6.24
CA ILE A 181 1.08 -4.74 7.54
C ILE A 181 1.14 -6.25 7.62
N TYR A 182 2.32 -6.76 7.92
CA TYR A 182 2.58 -8.18 8.14
C TYR A 182 3.01 -8.41 9.59
N GLU A 183 2.54 -9.48 10.18
CA GLU A 183 2.99 -9.95 11.49
C GLU A 183 4.03 -11.05 11.30
N ILE A 184 5.12 -10.95 12.03
CA ILE A 184 6.21 -11.92 12.03
C ILE A 184 6.15 -12.70 13.34
N HIS A 185 5.99 -14.01 13.22
CA HIS A 185 6.08 -14.97 14.32
C HIS A 185 7.45 -15.64 14.24
N LEU A 186 8.25 -15.48 15.28
CA LEU A 186 9.62 -16.00 15.43
C LEU A 186 9.60 -17.34 16.17
#